data_e42d19c9a4d21b9f30218e33e8655919
#
_entry.id   e42d19c9a4d21b9f30218e33e8655919
#
_cell.length_a   1.000
_cell.length_b   1.000
_cell.length_c   1.000
_cell.angle_alpha   90.00
_cell.angle_beta   90.00
_cell.angle_gamma   90.00
#
_symmetry.space_group_name_H-M   'P 1'
#
loop_
_entity.id
_entity.type
_entity.pdbx_description
1 polymer ?
#
loop_
_entity_poly.entity_id
_entity_poly.type
_entity_poly.pdbx_seq_one_letter_code
_entity_poly.pdbx_strand_id
1 'polypeptide(L)'
;IPKDTKASPEITLKVAKELKDSGIKIVIGPLFNESLLYLNELDEMIFLSLSNKVLKIPNNVISAGINAESQVNTIKKFQKEFNIKRTIFLIPETDYKPEIENAIKQTKIKLKDKFIYNTDPTELTAQIEKLTRYPQRKQNLLDEIERIENSNDVNKERKIENLKKRDTLGGINFDSVIIADFDESLKSVATSLLYTDISAERINYIGLNQWFDKSLISEKSLQPFYFPSINKKNYEDFKKEYSTIFYEEPNQISFLSYDLVGLIYFLIYKNDFIINEKIFYKKNKFKGKIGIFEINKNKINHILNFYSAEGERFKKIF
;
A
#
# COMPACT_ATOMS: atom_id res chain seq x y z
N ILE A 1 12.36 27.98 2.63
CA ILE A 1 13.33 27.95 3.74
C ILE A 1 13.40 26.52 4.22
N PRO A 2 14.42 25.74 3.88
CA PRO A 2 14.59 24.40 4.41
C PRO A 2 14.95 24.45 5.90
N LYS A 3 14.42 23.50 6.66
CA LYS A 3 14.66 23.33 8.10
C LYS A 3 14.79 21.85 8.42
N ASP A 4 15.77 21.49 9.22
CA ASP A 4 15.92 20.12 9.74
C ASP A 4 15.23 19.99 11.09
N THR A 5 14.27 19.08 11.16
CA THR A 5 13.50 18.79 12.38
C THR A 5 14.02 17.58 13.15
N LYS A 6 15.06 16.89 12.64
CA LYS A 6 15.66 15.67 13.22
C LYS A 6 14.62 14.60 13.60
N ALA A 7 13.48 14.57 12.90
CA ALA A 7 12.33 13.71 13.19
C ALA A 7 11.79 13.82 14.65
N SER A 8 12.12 14.91 15.37
CA SER A 8 11.65 15.16 16.74
C SER A 8 10.42 16.05 16.76
N PRO A 9 9.34 15.68 17.49
CA PRO A 9 8.17 16.54 17.68
C PRO A 9 8.51 17.91 18.29
N GLU A 10 9.39 17.95 19.28
CA GLU A 10 9.79 19.18 19.99
C GLU A 10 10.58 20.12 19.08
N ILE A 11 11.52 19.57 18.30
CA ILE A 11 12.30 20.37 17.34
C ILE A 11 11.39 20.83 16.21
N THR A 12 10.47 20.00 15.76
CA THR A 12 9.48 20.39 14.75
C THR A 12 8.63 21.57 15.21
N LEU A 13 8.11 21.54 16.44
CA LEU A 13 7.34 22.64 17.01
C LEU A 13 8.18 23.92 17.12
N LYS A 14 9.43 23.81 17.62
CA LYS A 14 10.35 24.94 17.72
C LYS A 14 10.58 25.60 16.37
N VAL A 15 10.93 24.80 15.37
CA VAL A 15 11.19 25.26 14.00
C VAL A 15 9.92 25.87 13.38
N ALA A 16 8.76 25.28 13.62
CA ALA A 16 7.50 25.82 13.14
C ALA A 16 7.17 27.19 13.76
N LYS A 17 7.47 27.41 15.06
CA LYS A 17 7.36 28.72 15.71
C LYS A 17 8.29 29.75 15.07
N GLU A 18 9.55 29.40 14.82
CA GLU A 18 10.51 30.28 14.12
C GLU A 18 10.02 30.67 12.71
N LEU A 19 9.41 29.73 11.98
CA LEU A 19 8.82 30.00 10.66
C LEU A 19 7.59 30.92 10.76
N LYS A 20 6.73 30.71 11.76
CA LYS A 20 5.60 31.58 12.06
C LYS A 20 6.04 33.01 12.33
N ASP A 21 7.04 33.20 13.20
CA ASP A 21 7.60 34.51 13.54
C ASP A 21 8.21 35.22 12.32
N SER A 22 8.68 34.44 11.34
CA SER A 22 9.16 34.93 10.04
C SER A 22 8.02 35.19 9.03
N GLY A 23 6.75 35.09 9.43
CA GLY A 23 5.58 35.35 8.58
C GLY A 23 5.22 34.19 7.63
N ILE A 24 5.81 33.00 7.77
CA ILE A 24 5.49 31.83 6.95
C ILE A 24 4.17 31.22 7.41
N LYS A 25 3.25 31.00 6.48
CA LYS A 25 1.92 30.43 6.73
C LYS A 25 1.74 29.00 6.21
N ILE A 26 2.54 28.57 5.24
CA ILE A 26 2.39 27.28 4.58
C ILE A 26 3.73 26.55 4.65
N VAL A 27 3.69 25.30 5.11
CA VAL A 27 4.86 24.43 5.26
C VAL A 27 4.61 23.11 4.55
N ILE A 28 5.57 22.65 3.73
CA ILE A 28 5.61 21.27 3.23
C ILE A 28 6.42 20.46 4.24
N GLY A 29 5.77 19.50 4.87
CA GLY A 29 6.29 18.71 5.98
C GLY A 29 5.40 18.84 7.22
N PRO A 30 5.83 18.24 8.33
CA PRO A 30 6.90 17.25 8.45
C PRO A 30 6.59 15.92 7.76
N LEU A 31 7.60 15.05 7.67
CA LEU A 31 7.49 13.75 7.05
C LEU A 31 6.84 12.72 7.97
N PHE A 32 7.32 12.66 9.21
CA PHE A 32 6.92 11.66 10.19
C PHE A 32 5.66 12.06 10.95
N ASN A 33 4.77 11.09 11.18
CA ASN A 33 3.50 11.34 11.86
C ASN A 33 3.68 11.81 13.31
N GLU A 34 4.67 11.29 14.01
CA GLU A 34 5.00 11.68 15.38
C GLU A 34 5.34 13.18 15.48
N SER A 35 5.98 13.72 14.45
CA SER A 35 6.34 15.14 14.36
C SER A 35 5.14 16.08 14.20
N LEU A 36 3.92 15.54 13.97
CA LEU A 36 2.69 16.34 13.89
C LEU A 36 2.09 16.68 15.25
N LEU A 37 2.55 16.04 16.33
CA LEU A 37 1.85 15.92 17.61
C LEU A 37 1.45 17.27 18.24
N TYR A 38 2.30 18.29 18.11
CA TYR A 38 2.09 19.61 18.74
C TYR A 38 1.72 20.72 17.76
N LEU A 39 1.54 20.42 16.46
CA LEU A 39 1.32 21.43 15.44
C LEU A 39 -0.06 22.12 15.55
N ASN A 40 -1.00 21.53 16.28
CA ASN A 40 -2.28 22.16 16.61
C ASN A 40 -2.14 23.46 17.42
N GLU A 41 -0.99 23.72 18.08
CA GLU A 41 -0.70 24.98 18.74
C GLU A 41 -0.51 26.15 17.75
N LEU A 42 -0.34 25.86 16.47
CA LEU A 42 -0.05 26.82 15.40
C LEU A 42 -1.17 26.84 14.36
N ASP A 43 -2.40 27.07 14.81
CA ASP A 43 -3.63 27.01 14.00
C ASP A 43 -3.67 28.01 12.82
N GLU A 44 -2.87 29.08 12.87
CA GLU A 44 -2.69 30.06 11.79
C GLU A 44 -1.82 29.54 10.63
N MET A 45 -1.14 28.39 10.81
CA MET A 45 -0.27 27.78 9.81
C MET A 45 -0.93 26.53 9.20
N ILE A 46 -0.60 26.26 7.95
CA ILE A 46 -1.00 25.03 7.25
C ILE A 46 0.24 24.16 7.00
N PHE A 47 0.15 22.92 7.39
CA PHE A 47 1.20 21.92 7.17
C PHE A 47 0.72 20.85 6.16
N LEU A 48 1.40 20.75 5.02
CA LEU A 48 1.18 19.67 4.07
C LEU A 48 2.15 18.54 4.40
N SER A 49 1.72 17.64 5.28
CA SER A 49 2.54 16.51 5.73
C SER A 49 2.66 15.45 4.66
N LEU A 50 3.84 14.92 4.47
CA LEU A 50 4.11 13.80 3.55
C LEU A 50 3.82 12.43 4.19
N SER A 51 3.31 12.42 5.43
CA SER A 51 2.84 11.19 6.08
C SER A 51 1.68 10.56 5.31
N ASN A 52 1.64 9.24 5.28
CA ASN A 52 0.54 8.44 4.72
C ASN A 52 -0.58 8.16 5.73
N LYS A 53 -0.41 8.55 6.99
CA LYS A 53 -1.43 8.45 8.05
C LYS A 53 -2.40 9.62 7.95
N VAL A 54 -3.70 9.34 8.13
CA VAL A 54 -4.79 10.33 8.06
C VAL A 54 -5.61 10.39 9.34
N LEU A 55 -5.41 9.45 10.26
CA LEU A 55 -6.11 9.39 11.53
C LEU A 55 -5.38 10.21 12.60
N LYS A 56 -6.15 10.86 13.46
CA LYS A 56 -5.64 11.61 14.63
C LYS A 56 -4.57 12.67 14.29
N ILE A 57 -4.66 13.28 13.11
CA ILE A 57 -3.80 14.41 12.74
C ILE A 57 -4.41 15.73 13.19
N PRO A 58 -3.61 16.76 13.51
CA PRO A 58 -4.09 18.10 13.82
C PRO A 58 -4.95 18.71 12.71
N ASN A 59 -5.87 19.61 13.07
CA ASN A 59 -6.81 20.20 12.11
C ASN A 59 -6.13 21.08 11.04
N ASN A 60 -4.99 21.67 11.36
CA ASN A 60 -4.20 22.51 10.47
C ASN A 60 -3.15 21.70 9.66
N VAL A 61 -3.21 20.37 9.74
CA VAL A 61 -2.38 19.46 8.95
C VAL A 61 -3.22 18.82 7.84
N ILE A 62 -2.68 18.81 6.64
CA ILE A 62 -3.21 18.09 5.48
C ILE A 62 -2.28 16.92 5.18
N SER A 63 -2.77 15.69 5.33
CA SER A 63 -2.02 14.51 4.94
C SER A 63 -1.94 14.41 3.42
N ALA A 64 -0.74 14.47 2.88
CA ALA A 64 -0.45 14.51 1.44
C ALA A 64 0.31 13.26 0.94
N GLY A 65 0.70 12.35 1.82
CA GLY A 65 1.28 11.08 1.45
C GLY A 65 0.27 10.15 0.76
N ILE A 66 0.76 9.07 0.17
CA ILE A 66 -0.10 8.05 -0.46
C ILE A 66 -0.77 7.22 0.64
N ASN A 67 -1.96 7.62 1.04
CA ASN A 67 -2.71 7.02 2.13
C ASN A 67 -3.38 5.69 1.74
N ALA A 68 -3.78 4.90 2.74
CA ALA A 68 -4.43 3.61 2.55
C ALA A 68 -5.74 3.71 1.75
N GLU A 69 -6.52 4.79 1.91
CA GLU A 69 -7.79 4.97 1.19
C GLU A 69 -7.58 5.07 -0.33
N SER A 70 -6.57 5.81 -0.77
CA SER A 70 -6.19 5.95 -2.19
C SER A 70 -5.81 4.59 -2.80
N GLN A 71 -5.04 3.81 -2.04
CA GLN A 71 -4.58 2.49 -2.45
C GLN A 71 -5.73 1.49 -2.54
N VAL A 72 -6.56 1.41 -1.50
CA VAL A 72 -7.70 0.49 -1.45
C VAL A 72 -8.77 0.85 -2.49
N ASN A 73 -8.99 2.14 -2.80
CA ASN A 73 -9.88 2.54 -3.89
C ASN A 73 -9.38 2.04 -5.25
N THR A 74 -8.08 2.08 -5.48
CA THR A 74 -7.48 1.58 -6.72
C THR A 74 -7.58 0.05 -6.81
N ILE A 75 -7.35 -0.67 -5.71
CA ILE A 75 -7.54 -2.13 -5.61
C ILE A 75 -9.03 -2.49 -5.85
N LYS A 76 -9.96 -1.74 -5.27
CA LYS A 76 -11.39 -1.94 -5.51
C LYS A 76 -11.76 -1.81 -7.00
N LYS A 77 -11.12 -0.88 -7.72
CA LYS A 77 -11.30 -0.75 -9.17
C LYS A 77 -10.80 -2.01 -9.89
N PHE A 78 -9.60 -2.49 -9.53
CA PHE A 78 -9.04 -3.73 -10.06
C PHE A 78 -9.95 -4.93 -9.83
N GLN A 79 -10.46 -5.13 -8.60
CA GLN A 79 -11.41 -6.20 -8.31
C GLN A 79 -12.65 -6.17 -9.21
N LYS A 80 -13.17 -4.96 -9.48
CA LYS A 80 -14.33 -4.78 -10.34
C LYS A 80 -14.02 -5.12 -11.80
N GLU A 81 -12.90 -4.65 -12.34
CA GLU A 81 -12.50 -4.86 -13.73
C GLU A 81 -12.17 -6.33 -14.02
N PHE A 82 -11.57 -7.03 -13.07
CA PHE A 82 -11.18 -8.44 -13.20
C PHE A 82 -12.18 -9.42 -12.57
N ASN A 83 -13.37 -8.93 -12.14
CA ASN A 83 -14.44 -9.75 -11.56
C ASN A 83 -14.00 -10.62 -10.37
N ILE A 84 -13.09 -10.10 -9.53
CA ILE A 84 -12.59 -10.76 -8.33
C ILE A 84 -13.65 -10.62 -7.22
N LYS A 85 -14.08 -11.74 -6.63
CA LYS A 85 -15.23 -11.75 -5.71
C LYS A 85 -14.91 -12.16 -4.29
N ARG A 86 -13.89 -12.99 -4.09
CA ARG A 86 -13.61 -13.63 -2.80
C ARG A 86 -12.22 -13.26 -2.31
N THR A 87 -12.06 -11.98 -1.96
CA THR A 87 -10.78 -11.43 -1.49
C THR A 87 -10.67 -11.52 0.03
N ILE A 88 -9.55 -12.00 0.52
CA ILE A 88 -9.15 -11.87 1.93
C ILE A 88 -8.15 -10.73 2.06
N PHE A 89 -8.33 -9.88 3.05
CA PHE A 89 -7.39 -8.83 3.37
C PHE A 89 -6.52 -9.27 4.54
N LEU A 90 -5.23 -9.50 4.28
CA LEU A 90 -4.21 -9.84 5.27
C LEU A 90 -3.65 -8.54 5.86
N ILE A 91 -3.89 -8.33 7.15
CA ILE A 91 -3.56 -7.08 7.85
C ILE A 91 -2.56 -7.40 8.96
N PRO A 92 -1.32 -6.88 8.91
CA PRO A 92 -0.36 -7.06 9.99
C PRO A 92 -0.80 -6.32 11.25
N GLU A 93 -0.54 -6.90 12.42
CA GLU A 93 -0.76 -6.24 13.71
C GLU A 93 0.34 -5.20 13.96
N THR A 94 0.20 -4.04 13.35
CA THR A 94 1.13 -2.91 13.40
C THR A 94 0.40 -1.60 13.65
N ASP A 95 1.15 -0.52 13.91
CA ASP A 95 0.60 0.83 14.08
C ASP A 95 -0.14 1.37 12.85
N TYR A 96 0.04 0.75 11.68
CA TYR A 96 -0.66 1.11 10.45
C TYR A 96 -2.01 0.41 10.27
N LYS A 97 -2.30 -0.63 11.06
CA LYS A 97 -3.57 -1.38 11.02
C LYS A 97 -4.82 -0.47 11.10
N PRO A 98 -4.90 0.54 12.01
CA PRO A 98 -6.07 1.42 12.07
C PRO A 98 -6.31 2.20 10.78
N GLU A 99 -5.26 2.61 10.07
CA GLU A 99 -5.35 3.31 8.78
C GLU A 99 -5.94 2.40 7.70
N ILE A 100 -5.54 1.13 7.67
CA ILE A 100 -6.07 0.12 6.75
C ILE A 100 -7.55 -0.16 7.05
N GLU A 101 -7.90 -0.37 8.31
CA GLU A 101 -9.30 -0.63 8.73
C GLU A 101 -10.20 0.55 8.40
N ASN A 102 -9.72 1.79 8.62
CA ASN A 102 -10.43 2.98 8.21
C ASN A 102 -10.61 3.05 6.68
N ALA A 103 -9.57 2.75 5.91
CA ALA A 103 -9.63 2.73 4.45
C ALA A 103 -10.65 1.71 3.93
N ILE A 104 -10.67 0.50 4.49
CA ILE A 104 -11.66 -0.53 4.16
C ILE A 104 -13.08 -0.01 4.40
N LYS A 105 -13.32 0.65 5.55
CA LYS A 105 -14.62 1.24 5.91
C LYS A 105 -15.03 2.36 4.96
N GLN A 106 -14.12 3.30 4.66
CA GLN A 106 -14.39 4.46 3.80
C GLN A 106 -14.64 4.06 2.34
N THR A 107 -13.83 3.15 1.81
CA THR A 107 -13.93 2.71 0.42
C THR A 107 -15.08 1.75 0.18
N LYS A 108 -15.57 1.08 1.22
CA LYS A 108 -16.56 0.00 1.12
C LYS A 108 -16.12 -1.07 0.10
N ILE A 109 -14.84 -1.41 0.10
CA ILE A 109 -14.31 -2.50 -0.71
C ILE A 109 -14.99 -3.82 -0.31
N LYS A 110 -15.34 -4.64 -1.31
CA LYS A 110 -15.96 -5.94 -1.03
C LYS A 110 -14.88 -6.96 -0.67
N LEU A 111 -14.93 -7.44 0.55
CA LEU A 111 -14.05 -8.47 1.08
C LEU A 111 -14.87 -9.69 1.46
N LYS A 112 -14.29 -10.87 1.29
CA LYS A 112 -14.84 -12.09 1.88
C LYS A 112 -14.56 -12.10 3.38
N ASP A 113 -13.34 -11.75 3.77
CA ASP A 113 -12.91 -11.70 5.17
C ASP A 113 -11.69 -10.78 5.35
N LYS A 114 -11.41 -10.43 6.60
CA LYS A 114 -10.19 -9.78 7.06
C LYS A 114 -9.46 -10.74 7.99
N PHE A 115 -8.18 -10.91 7.76
CA PHE A 115 -7.34 -11.75 8.59
C PHE A 115 -6.21 -10.91 9.17
N ILE A 116 -6.24 -10.72 10.49
CA ILE A 116 -5.20 -10.01 11.23
C ILE A 116 -4.17 -11.03 11.68
N TYR A 117 -2.89 -10.76 11.45
CA TYR A 117 -1.82 -11.67 11.79
C TYR A 117 -0.68 -10.98 12.55
N ASN A 118 -0.01 -11.74 13.39
CA ASN A 118 1.22 -11.34 14.02
C ASN A 118 2.37 -11.43 13.02
N THR A 119 3.21 -10.40 12.96
CA THR A 119 4.35 -10.33 12.03
C THR A 119 5.55 -11.15 12.47
N ASP A 120 5.52 -11.76 13.66
CA ASP A 120 6.58 -12.66 14.11
C ASP A 120 6.66 -13.87 13.18
N PRO A 121 7.80 -14.11 12.51
CA PRO A 121 7.96 -15.20 11.55
C PRO A 121 7.69 -16.59 12.17
N THR A 122 7.88 -16.75 13.47
CA THR A 122 7.65 -18.05 14.16
C THR A 122 6.16 -18.37 14.26
N GLU A 123 5.30 -17.38 14.33
CA GLU A 123 3.85 -17.53 14.42
C GLU A 123 3.15 -17.42 13.06
N LEU A 124 3.74 -16.66 12.13
CA LEU A 124 3.14 -16.33 10.85
C LEU A 124 2.72 -17.57 10.06
N THR A 125 3.61 -18.55 9.92
CA THR A 125 3.32 -19.77 9.14
C THR A 125 2.14 -20.52 9.71
N ALA A 126 2.08 -20.72 11.04
CA ALA A 126 0.96 -21.40 11.69
C ALA A 126 -0.39 -20.64 11.52
N GLN A 127 -0.34 -19.31 11.52
CA GLN A 127 -1.52 -18.48 11.25
C GLN A 127 -2.00 -18.63 9.79
N ILE A 128 -1.07 -18.67 8.83
CA ILE A 128 -1.40 -18.88 7.40
C ILE A 128 -1.90 -20.33 7.15
N GLU A 129 -1.34 -21.34 7.81
CA GLU A 129 -1.87 -22.70 7.77
C GLU A 129 -3.33 -22.78 8.21
N LYS A 130 -3.67 -22.09 9.29
CA LYS A 130 -5.06 -21.98 9.79
C LYS A 130 -5.98 -21.31 8.77
N LEU A 131 -5.54 -20.17 8.20
CA LEU A 131 -6.28 -19.42 7.18
C LEU A 131 -6.58 -20.27 5.95
N THR A 132 -5.56 -21.00 5.48
CA THR A 132 -5.63 -21.81 4.26
C THR A 132 -6.20 -23.22 4.49
N ARG A 133 -6.49 -23.57 5.73
CA ARG A 133 -6.88 -24.93 6.15
C ARG A 133 -5.88 -26.00 5.67
N TYR A 134 -4.60 -25.67 5.70
CA TYR A 134 -3.55 -26.54 5.16
C TYR A 134 -3.54 -27.94 5.80
N PRO A 135 -3.61 -28.10 7.14
CA PRO A 135 -3.63 -29.44 7.75
C PRO A 135 -4.80 -30.31 7.25
N GLN A 136 -6.00 -29.74 7.12
CA GLN A 136 -7.16 -30.45 6.61
C GLN A 136 -6.99 -30.84 5.13
N ARG A 137 -6.46 -29.93 4.30
CA ARG A 137 -6.22 -30.20 2.88
C ARG A 137 -5.14 -31.25 2.67
N LYS A 138 -4.14 -31.28 3.57
CA LYS A 138 -3.11 -32.32 3.58
C LYS A 138 -3.69 -33.68 3.98
N GLN A 139 -4.53 -33.70 5.02
CA GLN A 139 -5.22 -34.93 5.44
C GLN A 139 -6.13 -35.45 4.33
N ASN A 140 -6.90 -34.61 3.67
CA ASN A 140 -7.75 -34.99 2.53
C ASN A 140 -6.96 -35.69 1.41
N LEU A 141 -5.70 -35.26 1.18
CA LEU A 141 -4.83 -35.92 0.20
C LEU A 141 -4.44 -37.33 0.64
N LEU A 142 -4.08 -37.50 1.91
CA LEU A 142 -3.72 -38.81 2.46
C LEU A 142 -4.93 -39.75 2.45
N ASP A 143 -6.08 -39.31 2.89
CA ASP A 143 -7.32 -40.08 2.89
C ASP A 143 -7.72 -40.52 1.47
N GLU A 144 -7.54 -39.66 0.48
CA GLU A 144 -7.86 -40.00 -0.91
C GLU A 144 -6.86 -41.04 -1.49
N ILE A 145 -5.57 -40.92 -1.15
CA ILE A 145 -4.56 -41.93 -1.54
C ILE A 145 -4.95 -43.26 -0.92
N GLU A 146 -5.21 -43.32 0.37
CA GLU A 146 -5.60 -44.57 1.05
C GLU A 146 -6.90 -45.15 0.47
N ARG A 147 -7.88 -44.31 0.17
CA ARG A 147 -9.14 -44.72 -0.46
C ARG A 147 -8.89 -45.42 -1.81
N ILE A 148 -7.98 -44.86 -2.62
CA ILE A 148 -7.64 -45.46 -3.94
C ILE A 148 -6.80 -46.71 -3.79
N GLU A 149 -5.87 -46.76 -2.84
CA GLU A 149 -5.07 -47.96 -2.54
C GLU A 149 -5.94 -49.16 -2.18
N ASN A 150 -7.04 -48.92 -1.42
CA ASN A 150 -7.98 -49.95 -1.02
C ASN A 150 -9.08 -50.22 -2.06
N SER A 151 -9.07 -49.54 -3.22
CA SER A 151 -10.06 -49.73 -4.27
C SER A 151 -9.63 -50.82 -5.29
N ASN A 152 -10.60 -51.37 -5.99
CA ASN A 152 -10.37 -52.31 -7.13
C ASN A 152 -10.20 -51.55 -8.46
N ASP A 153 -9.78 -50.29 -8.45
CA ASP A 153 -9.64 -49.50 -9.67
C ASP A 153 -8.43 -49.96 -10.50
N VAL A 154 -8.67 -50.27 -11.75
CA VAL A 154 -7.64 -50.77 -12.71
C VAL A 154 -6.52 -49.74 -12.91
N ASN A 155 -6.78 -48.46 -12.74
CA ASN A 155 -5.81 -47.38 -12.92
C ASN A 155 -5.30 -46.80 -11.59
N LYS A 156 -5.41 -47.55 -10.48
CA LYS A 156 -5.07 -47.04 -9.15
C LYS A 156 -3.63 -46.53 -9.04
N GLU A 157 -2.67 -47.23 -9.57
CA GLU A 157 -1.25 -46.86 -9.50
C GLU A 157 -0.99 -45.50 -10.15
N ARG A 158 -1.55 -45.25 -11.34
CA ARG A 158 -1.43 -43.97 -12.04
C ARG A 158 -2.14 -42.84 -11.29
N LYS A 159 -3.29 -43.10 -10.66
CA LYS A 159 -4.02 -42.12 -9.87
C LYS A 159 -3.23 -41.75 -8.62
N ILE A 160 -2.68 -42.74 -7.91
CA ILE A 160 -1.85 -42.52 -6.71
C ILE A 160 -0.58 -41.74 -7.07
N GLU A 161 0.11 -42.11 -8.17
CA GLU A 161 1.27 -41.35 -8.62
C GLU A 161 0.96 -39.88 -8.92
N ASN A 162 -0.19 -39.59 -9.51
CA ASN A 162 -0.64 -38.22 -9.76
C ASN A 162 -1.01 -37.48 -8.48
N LEU A 163 -1.56 -38.15 -7.47
CA LEU A 163 -1.85 -37.56 -6.17
C LEU A 163 -0.57 -37.28 -5.37
N LYS A 164 0.41 -38.22 -5.41
CA LYS A 164 1.71 -38.03 -4.75
C LYS A 164 2.54 -36.85 -5.28
N LYS A 165 2.19 -36.31 -6.47
CA LYS A 165 2.78 -35.07 -7.02
C LYS A 165 2.15 -33.78 -6.43
N ARG A 166 1.13 -33.88 -5.59
CA ARG A 166 0.43 -32.77 -4.97
C ARG A 166 0.82 -32.64 -3.51
N ASP A 167 0.83 -31.42 -3.01
CA ASP A 167 1.05 -31.14 -1.59
C ASP A 167 -0.25 -31.21 -0.78
N THR A 168 -1.38 -30.89 -1.41
CA THR A 168 -2.70 -30.87 -0.76
C THR A 168 -3.81 -31.31 -1.72
N LEU A 169 -4.96 -31.72 -1.14
CA LEU A 169 -6.19 -31.99 -1.87
C LEU A 169 -7.34 -31.14 -1.31
N GLY A 170 -8.07 -30.51 -2.21
CA GLY A 170 -9.19 -29.62 -1.90
C GLY A 170 -8.90 -28.18 -2.24
N GLY A 171 -9.98 -27.42 -2.47
CA GLY A 171 -9.91 -26.02 -2.82
C GLY A 171 -9.85 -25.09 -1.61
N ILE A 172 -9.33 -23.90 -1.84
CA ILE A 172 -9.51 -22.75 -0.96
C ILE A 172 -10.78 -21.99 -1.33
N ASN A 173 -11.30 -21.25 -0.39
CA ASN A 173 -12.58 -20.56 -0.58
C ASN A 173 -12.42 -19.07 -0.96
N PHE A 174 -11.23 -18.65 -1.39
CA PHE A 174 -10.92 -17.30 -1.88
C PHE A 174 -10.14 -17.37 -3.20
N ASP A 175 -10.16 -16.28 -3.96
CA ASP A 175 -9.54 -16.14 -5.28
C ASP A 175 -8.48 -15.03 -5.33
N SER A 176 -8.33 -14.29 -4.24
CA SER A 176 -7.32 -13.27 -4.10
C SER A 176 -7.00 -12.97 -2.63
N VAL A 177 -5.80 -12.47 -2.41
CA VAL A 177 -5.37 -11.90 -1.12
C VAL A 177 -4.85 -10.49 -1.33
N ILE A 178 -5.21 -9.57 -0.44
CA ILE A 178 -4.55 -8.27 -0.32
C ILE A 178 -3.60 -8.37 0.86
N ILE A 179 -2.31 -8.14 0.64
CA ILE A 179 -1.26 -8.23 1.66
C ILE A 179 -0.84 -6.81 1.99
N ALA A 180 -1.14 -6.37 3.21
CA ALA A 180 -0.84 -5.00 3.66
C ALA A 180 0.56 -4.90 4.31
N ASP A 181 1.53 -5.52 3.69
CA ASP A 181 2.90 -5.57 4.19
C ASP A 181 3.91 -5.15 3.13
N PHE A 182 5.15 -4.95 3.53
CA PHE A 182 6.23 -4.41 2.71
C PHE A 182 7.51 -5.21 2.94
N ASP A 183 8.46 -5.05 2.05
CA ASP A 183 9.82 -5.56 2.15
C ASP A 183 9.88 -7.06 2.54
N GLU A 184 10.69 -7.42 3.53
CA GLU A 184 10.89 -8.80 3.97
C GLU A 184 9.61 -9.40 4.61
N SER A 185 8.79 -8.60 5.28
CA SER A 185 7.52 -9.07 5.83
C SER A 185 6.54 -9.51 4.74
N LEU A 186 6.46 -8.76 3.64
CA LEU A 186 5.67 -9.15 2.46
C LEU A 186 6.15 -10.48 1.88
N LYS A 187 7.46 -10.67 1.75
CA LYS A 187 8.06 -11.92 1.25
C LYS A 187 7.77 -13.08 2.19
N SER A 188 7.83 -12.85 3.49
CA SER A 188 7.52 -13.87 4.51
C SER A 188 6.07 -14.36 4.42
N VAL A 189 5.12 -13.43 4.23
CA VAL A 189 3.70 -13.78 4.01
C VAL A 189 3.54 -14.58 2.72
N ALA A 190 4.16 -14.17 1.62
CA ALA A 190 4.08 -14.87 0.35
C ALA A 190 4.69 -16.28 0.41
N THR A 191 5.83 -16.41 1.09
CA THR A 191 6.49 -17.72 1.31
C THR A 191 5.62 -18.65 2.16
N SER A 192 4.97 -18.12 3.22
CA SER A 192 4.05 -18.89 4.05
C SER A 192 2.79 -19.32 3.29
N LEU A 193 2.27 -18.47 2.39
CA LEU A 193 1.18 -18.87 1.49
C LEU A 193 1.63 -19.97 0.53
N LEU A 194 2.80 -19.82 -0.09
CA LEU A 194 3.36 -20.83 -0.99
C LEU A 194 3.60 -22.17 -0.27
N TYR A 195 4.15 -22.14 0.95
CA TYR A 195 4.31 -23.32 1.80
C TYR A 195 2.98 -24.06 2.02
N THR A 196 1.88 -23.34 2.11
CA THR A 196 0.54 -23.93 2.27
C THR A 196 -0.13 -24.28 0.93
N ASP A 197 0.63 -24.45 -0.14
CA ASP A 197 0.16 -24.77 -1.51
C ASP A 197 -0.81 -23.71 -2.07
N ILE A 198 -0.56 -22.44 -1.74
CA ILE A 198 -1.26 -21.29 -2.31
C ILE A 198 -0.23 -20.43 -3.03
N SER A 199 -0.23 -20.46 -4.35
CA SER A 199 0.72 -19.69 -5.17
C SER A 199 0.05 -18.50 -5.84
N ALA A 200 0.86 -17.50 -6.21
CA ALA A 200 0.42 -16.34 -6.97
C ALA A 200 -0.11 -16.70 -8.39
N GLU A 201 0.23 -17.86 -8.89
CA GLU A 201 -0.31 -18.40 -10.16
C GLU A 201 -1.76 -18.89 -10.02
N ARG A 202 -2.16 -19.31 -8.81
CA ARG A 202 -3.50 -19.85 -8.54
C ARG A 202 -4.49 -18.79 -8.08
N ILE A 203 -4.00 -17.78 -7.35
CA ILE A 203 -4.83 -16.69 -6.84
C ILE A 203 -4.10 -15.35 -7.05
N ASN A 204 -4.86 -14.25 -7.08
CA ASN A 204 -4.26 -12.94 -7.24
C ASN A 204 -3.60 -12.47 -5.93
N TYR A 205 -2.30 -12.26 -5.93
CA TYR A 205 -1.57 -11.58 -4.87
C TYR A 205 -1.58 -10.09 -5.13
N ILE A 206 -2.16 -9.33 -4.23
CA ILE A 206 -2.33 -7.87 -4.35
C ILE A 206 -1.66 -7.22 -3.15
N GLY A 207 -0.78 -6.25 -3.38
CA GLY A 207 -0.17 -5.46 -2.32
C GLY A 207 -0.69 -4.04 -2.25
N LEU A 208 -0.20 -3.32 -1.26
CA LEU A 208 -0.27 -1.87 -1.21
C LEU A 208 0.80 -1.25 -2.13
N ASN A 209 1.00 0.07 -2.10
CA ASN A 209 2.00 0.75 -2.93
C ASN A 209 3.43 0.31 -2.59
N GLN A 210 4.13 -0.25 -3.55
CA GLN A 210 5.50 -0.77 -3.40
C GLN A 210 6.56 0.10 -4.11
N TRP A 211 6.20 1.26 -4.59
CA TRP A 211 7.13 2.22 -5.20
C TRP A 211 8.05 1.68 -6.31
N PHE A 212 7.65 0.61 -7.00
CA PHE A 212 8.48 -0.07 -8.02
C PHE A 212 9.80 -0.65 -7.48
N ASP A 213 9.75 -1.23 -6.29
CA ASP A 213 10.89 -1.93 -5.72
C ASP A 213 11.29 -3.11 -6.59
N LYS A 214 12.55 -3.11 -7.03
CA LYS A 214 13.09 -4.16 -7.89
C LYS A 214 13.15 -5.53 -7.21
N SER A 215 13.18 -5.59 -5.88
CA SER A 215 13.15 -6.85 -5.14
C SER A 215 11.89 -7.68 -5.44
N LEU A 216 10.76 -7.01 -5.74
CA LEU A 216 9.50 -7.68 -6.12
C LEU A 216 9.62 -8.48 -7.42
N ILE A 217 10.47 -8.03 -8.34
CA ILE A 217 10.66 -8.70 -9.64
C ILE A 217 11.56 -9.93 -9.49
N SER A 218 12.43 -9.91 -8.49
CA SER A 218 13.36 -11.02 -8.20
C SER A 218 12.70 -12.13 -7.40
N GLU A 219 11.63 -11.82 -6.64
CA GLU A 219 10.97 -12.76 -5.74
C GLU A 219 9.92 -13.61 -6.48
N LYS A 220 10.28 -14.82 -6.83
CA LYS A 220 9.41 -15.73 -7.59
C LYS A 220 8.15 -16.15 -6.84
N SER A 221 8.21 -16.24 -5.51
CA SER A 221 7.05 -16.61 -4.68
C SER A 221 5.91 -15.58 -4.75
N LEU A 222 6.23 -14.34 -5.12
CA LEU A 222 5.27 -13.24 -5.27
C LEU A 222 4.67 -13.14 -6.69
N GLN A 223 5.24 -13.78 -7.72
CA GLN A 223 4.86 -13.49 -9.10
C GLN A 223 3.73 -14.40 -9.62
N PRO A 224 2.74 -13.81 -10.31
CA PRO A 224 2.52 -12.38 -10.56
C PRO A 224 2.01 -11.64 -9.31
N PHE A 225 2.55 -10.43 -9.07
CA PHE A 225 2.16 -9.58 -7.93
C PHE A 225 1.54 -8.27 -8.42
N TYR A 226 0.41 -7.88 -7.86
CA TYR A 226 -0.35 -6.73 -8.29
C TYR A 226 -0.33 -5.62 -7.23
N PHE A 227 -0.20 -4.36 -7.62
CA PHE A 227 -0.19 -3.26 -6.66
C PHE A 227 -0.58 -1.91 -7.27
N PRO A 228 -1.20 -1.00 -6.48
CA PRO A 228 -1.42 0.38 -6.86
C PRO A 228 -0.13 1.19 -6.69
N SER A 229 0.16 2.09 -7.63
CA SER A 229 1.26 3.04 -7.49
C SER A 229 1.05 4.29 -8.34
N ILE A 230 1.97 5.23 -8.22
CA ILE A 230 2.03 6.46 -9.01
C ILE A 230 2.27 6.17 -10.49
N ASN A 231 2.29 7.20 -11.32
CA ASN A 231 2.63 7.05 -12.73
C ASN A 231 4.13 6.73 -12.88
N LYS A 232 4.45 5.48 -13.25
CA LYS A 232 5.83 4.98 -13.39
C LYS A 232 6.65 5.80 -14.37
N LYS A 233 6.09 6.10 -15.56
CA LYS A 233 6.79 6.88 -16.58
C LYS A 233 7.17 8.26 -16.05
N ASN A 234 6.22 8.97 -15.46
CA ASN A 234 6.48 10.30 -14.93
C ASN A 234 7.50 10.26 -13.77
N TYR A 235 7.50 9.19 -12.99
CA TYR A 235 8.49 9.00 -11.93
C TYR A 235 9.91 8.76 -12.51
N GLU A 236 10.02 7.94 -13.54
CA GLU A 236 11.30 7.72 -14.24
C GLU A 236 11.82 8.99 -14.93
N ASP A 237 10.92 9.75 -15.56
CA ASP A 237 11.27 11.04 -16.17
C ASP A 237 11.76 12.04 -15.09
N PHE A 238 11.08 12.12 -13.94
CA PHE A 238 11.48 12.95 -12.81
C PHE A 238 12.85 12.54 -12.26
N LYS A 239 13.10 11.24 -12.05
CA LYS A 239 14.40 10.73 -11.60
C LYS A 239 15.51 11.19 -12.53
N LYS A 240 15.30 11.06 -13.84
CA LYS A 240 16.29 11.47 -14.84
C LYS A 240 16.55 12.97 -14.80
N GLU A 241 15.50 13.80 -14.73
CA GLU A 241 15.63 15.27 -14.61
C GLU A 241 16.39 15.65 -13.34
N TYR A 242 16.02 15.05 -12.20
CA TYR A 242 16.62 15.30 -10.89
C TYR A 242 18.11 14.94 -10.89
N SER A 243 18.45 13.73 -11.34
CA SER A 243 19.85 13.25 -11.38
C SER A 243 20.72 14.09 -12.33
N THR A 244 20.15 14.67 -13.37
CA THR A 244 20.89 15.58 -14.25
C THR A 244 21.24 16.90 -13.56
N ILE A 245 20.42 17.37 -12.63
CA ILE A 245 20.59 18.66 -11.93
C ILE A 245 21.45 18.49 -10.67
N PHE A 246 21.17 17.45 -9.89
CA PHE A 246 21.74 17.26 -8.56
C PHE A 246 22.84 16.20 -8.48
N TYR A 247 23.07 15.45 -9.56
CA TYR A 247 24.07 14.37 -9.66
C TYR A 247 23.88 13.22 -8.66
N GLU A 248 22.63 13.04 -8.17
CA GLU A 248 22.23 12.00 -7.23
C GLU A 248 20.81 11.50 -7.56
N GLU A 249 20.43 10.33 -7.05
CA GLU A 249 19.06 9.81 -7.19
C GLU A 249 18.11 10.44 -6.16
N PRO A 250 16.92 10.90 -6.59
CA PRO A 250 15.94 11.45 -5.66
C PRO A 250 15.34 10.36 -4.77
N ASN A 251 15.09 10.70 -3.53
CA ASN A 251 14.20 9.91 -2.69
C ASN A 251 12.76 9.97 -3.27
N GLN A 252 11.99 8.90 -3.12
CA GLN A 252 10.62 8.80 -3.61
C GLN A 252 9.70 9.92 -3.08
N ILE A 253 9.95 10.40 -1.86
CA ILE A 253 9.23 11.50 -1.23
C ILE A 253 9.50 12.83 -1.92
N SER A 254 10.66 13.03 -2.53
CA SER A 254 10.98 14.22 -3.32
C SER A 254 10.01 14.40 -4.47
N PHE A 255 9.54 13.30 -5.07
CA PHE A 255 8.54 13.35 -6.13
C PHE A 255 7.17 13.84 -5.63
N LEU A 256 6.75 13.40 -4.43
CA LEU A 256 5.54 13.92 -3.78
C LEU A 256 5.67 15.41 -3.45
N SER A 257 6.81 15.81 -2.89
CA SER A 257 7.10 17.22 -2.53
C SER A 257 7.06 18.13 -3.76
N TYR A 258 7.57 17.68 -4.89
CA TYR A 258 7.54 18.44 -6.15
C TYR A 258 6.09 18.79 -6.54
N ASP A 259 5.19 17.83 -6.50
CA ASP A 259 3.78 18.08 -6.84
C ASP A 259 3.05 18.94 -5.79
N LEU A 260 3.47 18.89 -4.51
CA LEU A 260 2.90 19.77 -3.49
C LEU A 260 3.26 21.23 -3.70
N VAL A 261 4.47 21.53 -4.17
CA VAL A 261 4.84 22.90 -4.56
C VAL A 261 3.93 23.39 -5.68
N GLY A 262 3.74 22.56 -6.72
CA GLY A 262 2.82 22.86 -7.81
C GLY A 262 1.36 23.07 -7.36
N LEU A 263 0.90 22.24 -6.42
CA LEU A 263 -0.43 22.37 -5.81
C LEU A 263 -0.59 23.70 -5.05
N ILE A 264 0.38 24.06 -4.21
CA ILE A 264 0.36 25.31 -3.45
C ILE A 264 0.27 26.49 -4.42
N TYR A 265 1.14 26.53 -5.42
CA TYR A 265 1.12 27.58 -6.43
C TYR A 265 -0.25 27.64 -7.14
N PHE A 266 -0.79 26.51 -7.58
CA PHE A 266 -2.09 26.45 -8.25
C PHE A 266 -3.23 26.99 -7.38
N LEU A 267 -3.27 26.62 -6.11
CA LEU A 267 -4.32 27.06 -5.20
C LEU A 267 -4.23 28.56 -4.89
N ILE A 268 -3.02 29.08 -4.69
CA ILE A 268 -2.77 30.50 -4.46
C ILE A 268 -3.11 31.33 -5.71
N TYR A 269 -2.66 30.88 -6.87
CA TYR A 269 -2.98 31.51 -8.17
C TYR A 269 -4.50 31.55 -8.40
N LYS A 270 -5.19 30.45 -8.16
CA LYS A 270 -6.67 30.37 -8.33
C LYS A 270 -7.43 31.23 -7.33
N ASN A 271 -6.79 31.70 -6.28
CA ASN A 271 -7.33 32.60 -5.25
C ASN A 271 -6.74 34.01 -5.36
N ASP A 272 -6.41 34.46 -6.58
CA ASP A 272 -5.90 35.83 -6.87
C ASP A 272 -4.66 36.21 -6.03
N PHE A 273 -3.77 35.23 -5.77
CA PHE A 273 -2.58 35.35 -4.92
C PHE A 273 -2.87 35.72 -3.44
N ILE A 274 -4.11 35.58 -3.01
CA ILE A 274 -4.46 35.76 -1.60
C ILE A 274 -4.23 34.45 -0.87
N ILE A 275 -3.27 34.46 0.07
CA ILE A 275 -3.00 33.31 0.94
C ILE A 275 -4.06 33.27 2.03
N ASN A 276 -4.98 32.31 1.88
CA ASN A 276 -6.02 32.02 2.86
C ASN A 276 -6.02 30.50 3.11
N GLU A 277 -5.86 30.09 4.36
CA GLU A 277 -5.81 28.68 4.76
C GLU A 277 -7.05 27.91 4.28
N LYS A 278 -8.22 28.54 4.19
CA LYS A 278 -9.48 27.91 3.76
C LYS A 278 -9.42 27.34 2.34
N ILE A 279 -8.53 27.84 1.46
CA ILE A 279 -8.39 27.32 0.10
C ILE A 279 -7.89 25.88 0.09
N PHE A 280 -7.11 25.47 1.09
CA PHE A 280 -6.56 24.13 1.22
C PHE A 280 -7.57 23.09 1.72
N TYR A 281 -8.68 23.52 2.31
CA TYR A 281 -9.75 22.61 2.79
C TYR A 281 -10.91 22.45 1.80
N LYS A 282 -10.97 23.29 0.78
CA LYS A 282 -11.98 23.16 -0.28
C LYS A 282 -11.67 21.96 -1.15
N LYS A 283 -12.72 21.22 -1.55
CA LYS A 283 -12.58 20.13 -2.50
C LYS A 283 -12.02 20.67 -3.82
N ASN A 284 -10.82 20.24 -4.16
CA ASN A 284 -10.13 20.60 -5.40
C ASN A 284 -9.49 19.36 -6.01
N LYS A 285 -9.34 19.40 -7.33
CA LYS A 285 -8.66 18.36 -8.10
C LYS A 285 -7.47 18.99 -8.80
N PHE A 286 -6.31 18.38 -8.67
CA PHE A 286 -5.07 18.82 -9.26
C PHE A 286 -4.44 17.69 -10.06
N LYS A 287 -3.87 18.02 -11.23
CA LYS A 287 -3.10 17.08 -12.04
C LYS A 287 -1.63 17.49 -11.99
N GLY A 288 -0.86 16.74 -11.21
CA GLY A 288 0.58 16.89 -11.09
C GLY A 288 1.38 15.88 -11.93
N LYS A 289 2.69 15.81 -11.70
CA LYS A 289 3.55 14.78 -12.32
C LYS A 289 3.25 13.38 -11.79
N ILE A 290 2.95 13.23 -10.49
CA ILE A 290 2.58 11.94 -9.87
C ILE A 290 1.34 11.35 -10.53
N GLY A 291 0.38 12.19 -10.83
CA GLY A 291 -0.93 11.82 -11.34
C GLY A 291 -1.98 12.86 -10.94
N ILE A 292 -3.20 12.37 -10.74
CA ILE A 292 -4.30 13.20 -10.29
C ILE A 292 -4.53 12.97 -8.80
N PHE A 293 -4.67 14.04 -8.04
CA PHE A 293 -5.07 13.94 -6.65
C PHE A 293 -6.16 14.94 -6.30
N GLU A 294 -6.93 14.61 -5.28
CA GLU A 294 -8.08 15.38 -4.82
C GLU A 294 -7.89 15.75 -3.35
N ILE A 295 -7.98 17.04 -3.06
CA ILE A 295 -8.05 17.51 -1.68
C ILE A 295 -9.47 17.30 -1.18
N ASN A 296 -9.60 16.72 0.00
CA ASN A 296 -10.85 16.55 0.69
C ASN A 296 -10.65 16.77 2.20
N LYS A 297 -11.03 17.94 2.68
CA LYS A 297 -10.78 18.37 4.07
C LYS A 297 -9.28 18.38 4.37
N ASN A 298 -8.85 17.57 5.33
CA ASN A 298 -7.47 17.49 5.81
C ASN A 298 -6.63 16.36 5.20
N LYS A 299 -7.03 15.83 4.04
CA LYS A 299 -6.27 14.79 3.34
C LYS A 299 -6.27 14.97 1.83
N ILE A 300 -5.25 14.47 1.20
CA ILE A 300 -5.14 14.35 -0.24
C ILE A 300 -5.33 12.87 -0.62
N ASN A 301 -6.28 12.59 -1.49
CA ASN A 301 -6.48 11.28 -2.08
C ASN A 301 -5.87 11.25 -3.48
N HIS A 302 -4.97 10.29 -3.72
CA HIS A 302 -4.31 10.08 -4.99
C HIS A 302 -5.09 9.12 -5.87
N ILE A 303 -5.27 9.46 -7.16
CA ILE A 303 -5.79 8.54 -8.17
C ILE A 303 -4.59 7.80 -8.74
N LEU A 304 -4.37 6.58 -8.24
CA LEU A 304 -3.22 5.77 -8.59
C LEU A 304 -3.47 4.94 -9.85
N ASN A 305 -2.40 4.57 -10.54
CA ASN A 305 -2.39 3.52 -11.53
C ASN A 305 -2.28 2.15 -10.86
N PHE A 306 -2.49 1.09 -11.62
CA PHE A 306 -2.36 -0.27 -11.16
C PHE A 306 -1.36 -1.04 -12.01
N TYR A 307 -0.50 -1.82 -11.36
CA TYR A 307 0.61 -2.52 -11.99
C TYR A 307 0.66 -3.99 -11.62
N SER A 308 1.31 -4.79 -12.47
CA SER A 308 1.81 -6.10 -12.12
C SER A 308 3.34 -6.12 -12.12
N ALA A 309 3.93 -6.87 -11.18
CA ALA A 309 5.33 -7.28 -11.19
C ALA A 309 5.38 -8.72 -11.71
N GLU A 310 5.91 -8.90 -12.92
CA GLU A 310 5.95 -10.19 -13.60
C GLU A 310 7.03 -10.19 -14.67
N GLY A 311 7.79 -11.28 -14.80
CA GLY A 311 8.78 -11.46 -15.85
C GLY A 311 9.83 -10.36 -15.88
N GLU A 312 10.43 -10.07 -14.73
CA GLU A 312 11.50 -9.08 -14.53
C GLU A 312 11.13 -7.63 -14.86
N ARG A 313 9.85 -7.29 -14.89
CA ARG A 313 9.38 -5.94 -15.21
C ARG A 313 8.07 -5.58 -14.52
N PHE A 314 7.83 -4.28 -14.41
CA PHE A 314 6.55 -3.72 -13.99
C PHE A 314 5.71 -3.36 -15.21
N LYS A 315 4.55 -3.98 -15.32
CA LYS A 315 3.60 -3.74 -16.41
C LYS A 315 2.41 -2.95 -15.88
N LYS A 316 2.07 -1.85 -16.54
CA LYS A 316 0.85 -1.09 -16.22
C LYS A 316 -0.38 -1.87 -16.68
N ILE A 317 -1.38 -1.96 -15.81
CA ILE A 317 -2.69 -2.59 -16.10
C ILE A 317 -3.68 -1.50 -16.52
N PHE A 318 -3.81 -0.43 -15.71
CA PHE A 318 -4.59 0.76 -16.06
C PHE A 318 -4.08 2.03 -15.40
#